data_5807b98c09923daeb3fdad05b402b278
#
_entry.id   5807b98c09923daeb3fdad05b402b278
#
_cell.length_a   1.000
_cell.length_b   1.000
_cell.length_c   1.000
_cell.angle_alpha   90.00
_cell.angle_beta   90.00
_cell.angle_gamma   90.00
#
_symmetry.space_group_name_H-M   'P 1'
#
loop_
_entity.id
_entity.type
_entity.pdbx_description
1 polymer ?
#
loop_
_entity_poly.entity_id
_entity_poly.type
_entity_poly.pdbx_seq_one_letter_code
_entity_poly.pdbx_strand_id
1 'polypeptide(L)'
;SRRYQRLLKTMKENNNGEQLETYLSALTRAFDPHSDYMSPIEAENFDINSIDMQLTGIGAVLRAEDGYTTIVRIMPGGPAAKSKLIHANDKVIAVKNPGDKEATDLIDMTLNKVVQLIRGKKGSIVELTIIPAGKEERKVIKIKRDVVKLEDSLAKAYIIERKVNGKTEKLGILNLPGFYSKCSDHCRTLIERLKK
;
A
#
# COMPACT_ATOMS: atom_id res chain seq x y z
N SER A 1 -9.60 28.69 -6.56
CA SER A 1 -10.20 27.49 -5.96
C SER A 1 -9.12 26.64 -5.29
N ARG A 2 -9.48 25.89 -4.24
CA ARG A 2 -8.56 25.02 -3.48
C ARG A 2 -7.80 24.02 -4.39
N ARG A 3 -8.45 23.55 -5.47
CA ARG A 3 -7.83 22.65 -6.45
C ARG A 3 -6.60 23.28 -7.14
N TYR A 4 -6.71 24.51 -7.58
CA TYR A 4 -5.58 25.21 -8.22
C TYR A 4 -4.47 25.57 -7.23
N GLN A 5 -4.79 25.88 -6.00
CA GLN A 5 -3.78 26.11 -4.96
C GLN A 5 -2.97 24.85 -4.65
N ARG A 6 -3.65 23.68 -4.56
CA ARG A 6 -2.98 22.38 -4.42
C ARG A 6 -2.08 22.08 -5.62
N LEU A 7 -2.59 22.27 -6.85
CA LEU A 7 -1.79 22.06 -8.07
C LEU A 7 -0.53 22.93 -8.08
N LEU A 8 -0.67 24.21 -7.77
CA LEU A 8 0.47 25.12 -7.68
C LEU A 8 1.45 24.72 -6.58
N LYS A 9 0.96 24.24 -5.43
CA LYS A 9 1.80 23.74 -4.35
C LYS A 9 2.59 22.52 -4.81
N THR A 10 1.92 21.52 -5.40
CA THR A 10 2.57 20.32 -5.95
C THR A 10 3.63 20.67 -6.99
N MET A 11 3.33 21.59 -7.91
CA MET A 11 4.31 22.03 -8.93
C MET A 11 5.52 22.76 -8.32
N LYS A 12 5.33 23.53 -7.26
CA LYS A 12 6.42 24.23 -6.55
C LYS A 12 7.26 23.30 -5.68
N GLU A 13 6.66 22.23 -5.16
CA GLU A 13 7.34 21.24 -4.32
C GLU A 13 8.01 20.13 -5.16
N ASN A 14 7.81 20.12 -6.48
CA ASN A 14 8.46 19.19 -7.39
C ASN A 14 9.96 19.35 -7.34
N ASN A 15 10.66 18.38 -6.77
CA ASN A 15 12.11 18.43 -6.61
C ASN A 15 12.81 17.96 -7.90
N ASN A 16 14.13 18.16 -7.96
CA ASN A 16 14.93 17.78 -9.13
C ASN A 16 14.81 16.29 -9.49
N GLY A 17 14.60 15.41 -8.51
CA GLY A 17 14.39 13.97 -8.72
C GLY A 17 13.08 13.69 -9.44
N GLU A 18 11.98 14.31 -9.03
CA GLU A 18 10.66 14.18 -9.66
C GLU A 18 10.64 14.78 -11.08
N GLN A 19 11.40 15.86 -11.31
CA GLN A 19 11.56 16.44 -12.64
C GLN A 19 12.37 15.50 -13.55
N LEU A 20 13.47 14.93 -13.05
CA LEU A 20 14.26 13.95 -13.77
C LEU A 20 13.45 12.69 -14.13
N GLU A 21 12.66 12.18 -13.20
CA GLU A 21 11.75 11.05 -13.41
C GLU A 21 10.75 11.35 -14.54
N THR A 22 10.10 12.52 -14.51
CA THR A 22 9.19 12.96 -15.57
C THR A 22 9.89 13.04 -16.94
N TYR A 23 11.11 13.57 -16.98
CA TYR A 23 11.88 13.68 -18.22
C TYR A 23 12.28 12.31 -18.76
N LEU A 24 12.83 11.44 -17.91
CA LEU A 24 13.27 10.10 -18.32
C LEU A 24 12.09 9.22 -18.72
N SER A 25 10.97 9.30 -18.03
CA SER A 25 9.74 8.59 -18.41
C SER A 25 9.21 9.06 -19.76
N ALA A 26 9.22 10.37 -20.04
CA ALA A 26 8.85 10.90 -21.35
C ALA A 26 9.78 10.42 -22.45
N LEU A 27 11.09 10.37 -22.17
CA LEU A 27 12.10 9.89 -23.12
C LEU A 27 11.91 8.41 -23.45
N THR A 28 11.76 7.55 -22.44
CA THR A 28 11.58 6.09 -22.64
C THR A 28 10.29 5.80 -23.42
N ARG A 29 9.19 6.49 -23.11
CA ARG A 29 7.91 6.35 -23.82
C ARG A 29 7.95 6.83 -25.27
N ALA A 30 8.87 7.73 -25.62
CA ALA A 30 9.09 8.15 -27.00
C ALA A 30 9.66 7.04 -27.90
N PHE A 31 10.39 6.08 -27.31
CA PHE A 31 10.94 4.92 -28.01
C PHE A 31 9.94 3.74 -28.02
N ASP A 32 9.26 3.48 -26.91
CA ASP A 32 8.27 2.41 -26.79
C ASP A 32 7.23 2.78 -25.72
N PRO A 33 5.92 2.76 -26.06
CA PRO A 33 4.85 3.14 -25.13
C PRO A 33 4.73 2.23 -23.89
N HIS A 34 5.36 1.05 -23.90
CA HIS A 34 5.40 0.12 -22.77
C HIS A 34 6.65 0.28 -21.91
N SER A 35 7.60 1.15 -22.33
CA SER A 35 8.78 1.46 -21.56
C SER A 35 8.54 2.63 -20.63
N ASP A 36 9.05 2.55 -19.42
CA ASP A 36 8.98 3.62 -18.42
C ASP A 36 10.26 3.68 -17.59
N TYR A 37 10.52 4.83 -16.98
CA TYR A 37 11.59 4.99 -16.01
C TYR A 37 10.99 4.88 -14.60
N MET A 38 11.58 4.04 -13.78
CA MET A 38 11.23 3.97 -12.36
C MET A 38 12.28 4.70 -11.54
N SER A 39 11.85 5.69 -10.77
CA SER A 39 12.70 6.28 -9.73
C SER A 39 13.10 5.19 -8.70
N PRO A 40 14.18 5.40 -7.92
CA PRO A 40 14.60 4.44 -6.89
C PRO A 40 13.46 4.01 -5.96
N ILE A 41 12.57 4.94 -5.62
CA ILE A 41 11.40 4.69 -4.76
C ILE A 41 10.34 3.86 -5.47
N GLU A 42 10.10 4.13 -6.75
CA GLU A 42 9.15 3.34 -7.55
C GLU A 42 9.67 1.93 -7.78
N ALA A 43 10.98 1.77 -8.03
CA ALA A 43 11.63 0.47 -8.13
C ALA A 43 11.50 -0.31 -6.82
N GLU A 44 11.75 0.31 -5.66
CA GLU A 44 11.55 -0.32 -4.35
C GLU A 44 10.08 -0.74 -4.14
N ASN A 45 9.13 0.12 -4.50
CA ASN A 45 7.70 -0.21 -4.41
C ASN A 45 7.31 -1.34 -5.36
N PHE A 46 7.90 -1.39 -6.55
CA PHE A 46 7.70 -2.47 -7.51
C PHE A 46 8.22 -3.79 -6.94
N ASP A 47 9.43 -3.80 -6.38
CA ASP A 47 10.01 -4.99 -5.75
C ASP A 47 9.14 -5.49 -4.59
N ILE A 48 8.69 -4.61 -3.71
CA ILE A 48 7.79 -4.94 -2.61
C ILE A 48 6.48 -5.56 -3.11
N ASN A 49 5.87 -4.99 -4.14
CA ASN A 49 4.54 -5.41 -4.60
C ASN A 49 4.58 -6.60 -5.57
N SER A 50 5.67 -6.79 -6.30
CA SER A 50 5.76 -7.77 -7.39
C SER A 50 6.75 -8.90 -7.12
N ILE A 51 7.76 -8.67 -6.29
CA ILE A 51 8.81 -9.65 -6.00
C ILE A 51 8.68 -10.20 -4.59
N ASP A 52 8.83 -9.35 -3.59
CA ASP A 52 8.89 -9.76 -2.18
C ASP A 52 7.53 -10.09 -1.59
N MET A 53 6.46 -9.47 -2.10
CA MET A 53 5.08 -9.59 -1.60
C MET A 53 4.97 -9.38 -0.09
N GLN A 54 5.87 -8.57 0.44
CA GLN A 54 5.92 -8.18 1.85
C GLN A 54 6.54 -6.79 2.00
N LEU A 55 6.11 -6.06 2.99
CA LEU A 55 6.65 -4.75 3.32
C LEU A 55 6.88 -4.62 4.82
N THR A 56 7.78 -3.74 5.22
CA THR A 56 7.93 -3.38 6.62
C THR A 56 7.21 -2.07 6.91
N GLY A 57 6.24 -2.12 7.82
CA GLY A 57 5.42 -0.96 8.13
C GLY A 57 4.36 -1.26 9.18
N ILE A 58 3.27 -0.52 9.14
CA ILE A 58 2.15 -0.67 10.08
C ILE A 58 1.04 -1.61 9.57
N GLY A 59 0.99 -1.93 8.28
CA GLY A 59 -0.05 -2.79 7.70
C GLY A 59 -1.39 -2.09 7.56
N ALA A 60 -1.39 -0.90 6.97
CA ALA A 60 -2.58 -0.15 6.60
C ALA A 60 -2.51 0.29 5.13
N VAL A 61 -3.64 0.23 4.45
CA VAL A 61 -3.82 0.80 3.10
C VAL A 61 -4.28 2.23 3.25
N LEU A 62 -3.57 3.15 2.61
CA LEU A 62 -3.76 4.59 2.73
C LEU A 62 -4.25 5.18 1.41
N ARG A 63 -5.01 6.27 1.50
CA ARG A 63 -5.46 7.08 0.36
C ARG A 63 -5.36 8.56 0.70
N ALA A 64 -4.95 9.36 -0.26
CA ALA A 64 -5.02 10.82 -0.13
C ALA A 64 -6.44 11.29 -0.50
N GLU A 65 -7.09 12.03 0.39
CA GLU A 65 -8.44 12.55 0.23
C GLU A 65 -8.56 13.90 0.92
N ASP A 66 -8.95 14.94 0.17
CA ASP A 66 -9.14 16.31 0.67
C ASP A 66 -7.96 16.89 1.46
N GLY A 67 -6.73 16.54 1.06
CA GLY A 67 -5.51 17.00 1.73
C GLY A 67 -5.13 16.17 2.96
N TYR A 68 -5.92 15.16 3.31
CA TYR A 68 -5.63 14.23 4.40
C TYR A 68 -5.19 12.87 3.87
N THR A 69 -4.38 12.18 4.64
CA THR A 69 -4.11 10.77 4.43
C THR A 69 -5.10 9.95 5.25
N THR A 70 -6.00 9.24 4.57
CA THR A 70 -7.07 8.44 5.18
C THR A 70 -6.74 6.97 5.10
N ILE A 71 -7.01 6.22 6.18
CA ILE A 71 -6.87 4.77 6.24
C ILE A 71 -8.07 4.13 5.52
N VAL A 72 -7.83 3.45 4.41
CA VAL A 72 -8.89 2.74 3.67
C VAL A 72 -9.23 1.41 4.34
N ARG A 73 -8.21 0.64 4.70
CA ARG A 73 -8.37 -0.64 5.39
C ARG A 73 -7.11 -1.02 6.16
N ILE A 74 -7.30 -1.85 7.16
CA ILE A 74 -6.23 -2.47 7.94
C ILE A 74 -5.96 -3.87 7.40
N MET A 75 -4.68 -4.21 7.19
CA MET A 75 -4.28 -5.53 6.71
C MET A 75 -4.35 -6.55 7.85
N PRO A 76 -5.05 -7.67 7.67
CA PRO A 76 -5.14 -8.72 8.68
C PRO A 76 -3.75 -9.21 9.11
N GLY A 77 -3.58 -9.48 10.39
CA GLY A 77 -2.30 -9.96 10.94
C GLY A 77 -1.17 -8.93 11.01
N GLY A 78 -1.34 -7.75 10.42
CA GLY A 78 -0.37 -6.65 10.47
C GLY A 78 -0.33 -5.95 11.84
N PRO A 79 0.70 -5.10 12.05
CA PRO A 79 0.87 -4.36 13.31
C PRO A 79 -0.33 -3.49 13.69
N ALA A 80 -0.94 -2.81 12.72
CA ALA A 80 -2.12 -1.99 12.92
C ALA A 80 -3.32 -2.83 13.40
N ALA A 81 -3.55 -4.00 12.80
CA ALA A 81 -4.61 -4.92 13.22
C ALA A 81 -4.37 -5.45 14.65
N LYS A 82 -3.12 -5.80 14.97
CA LYS A 82 -2.74 -6.29 16.31
C LYS A 82 -2.89 -5.21 17.39
N SER A 83 -2.61 -3.96 17.04
CA SER A 83 -2.70 -2.84 17.99
C SER A 83 -4.14 -2.51 18.38
N LYS A 84 -5.10 -2.69 17.47
CA LYS A 84 -6.51 -2.28 17.61
C LYS A 84 -6.69 -0.78 17.92
N LEU A 85 -5.68 0.03 17.62
CA LEU A 85 -5.67 1.47 17.94
C LEU A 85 -6.15 2.35 16.80
N ILE A 86 -6.15 1.83 15.57
CA ILE A 86 -6.55 2.53 14.35
C ILE A 86 -7.58 1.72 13.58
N HIS A 87 -8.42 2.42 12.83
CA HIS A 87 -9.54 1.83 12.09
C HIS A 87 -9.64 2.41 10.68
N ALA A 88 -10.46 1.79 9.83
CA ALA A 88 -10.78 2.37 8.53
C ALA A 88 -11.47 3.74 8.71
N ASN A 89 -11.19 4.63 7.78
CA ASN A 89 -11.62 6.03 7.73
C ASN A 89 -10.99 6.96 8.78
N ASP A 90 -10.06 6.49 9.62
CA ASP A 90 -9.24 7.38 10.44
C ASP A 90 -8.32 8.22 9.53
N LYS A 91 -8.16 9.50 9.85
CA LYS A 91 -7.24 10.40 9.15
C LYS A 91 -5.91 10.47 9.89
N VAL A 92 -4.81 10.27 9.19
CA VAL A 92 -3.45 10.43 9.74
C VAL A 92 -2.97 11.83 9.40
N ILE A 93 -2.70 12.64 10.42
CA ILE A 93 -2.37 14.06 10.25
C ILE A 93 -0.93 14.41 10.60
N ALA A 94 -0.25 13.59 11.40
CA ALA A 94 1.17 13.77 11.66
C ALA A 94 1.86 12.44 11.98
N VAL A 95 3.16 12.38 11.75
CA VAL A 95 4.03 11.24 12.03
C VAL A 95 5.28 11.69 12.77
N LYS A 96 5.72 10.87 13.72
CA LYS A 96 6.98 11.05 14.42
C LYS A 96 7.75 9.75 14.45
N ASN A 97 8.99 9.78 13.98
CA ASN A 97 9.89 8.64 13.97
C ASN A 97 10.85 8.68 15.18
N PRO A 98 11.45 7.55 15.53
CA PRO A 98 12.50 7.53 16.54
C PRO A 98 13.66 8.47 16.16
N GLY A 99 13.97 9.40 17.04
CA GLY A 99 15.01 10.41 16.81
C GLY A 99 14.50 11.76 16.32
N ASP A 100 13.24 11.86 15.87
CA ASP A 100 12.65 13.14 15.50
C ASP A 100 12.40 13.99 16.77
N LYS A 101 12.74 15.27 16.70
CA LYS A 101 12.42 16.22 17.79
C LYS A 101 10.93 16.50 17.87
N GLU A 102 10.31 16.71 16.70
CA GLU A 102 8.90 17.06 16.56
C GLU A 102 8.20 16.13 15.56
N ALA A 103 6.88 16.09 15.62
CA ALA A 103 6.08 15.35 14.65
C ALA A 103 6.01 16.12 13.32
N THR A 104 6.19 15.42 12.21
CA THR A 104 6.05 15.97 10.86
C THR A 104 4.57 16.01 10.49
N ASP A 105 4.08 17.17 10.08
CA ASP A 105 2.72 17.35 9.57
C ASP A 105 2.57 16.67 8.20
N LEU A 106 1.48 15.92 8.03
CA LEU A 106 1.17 15.17 6.81
C LEU A 106 0.06 15.82 5.97
N ILE A 107 -0.54 16.92 6.44
CA ILE A 107 -1.62 17.60 5.74
C ILE A 107 -1.09 18.17 4.42
N ASP A 108 -1.85 17.93 3.34
CA ASP A 108 -1.50 18.29 1.95
C ASP A 108 -0.18 17.68 1.43
N MET A 109 0.42 16.71 2.13
CA MET A 109 1.59 15.99 1.67
C MET A 109 1.21 14.92 0.64
N THR A 110 2.09 14.65 -0.34
CA THR A 110 1.86 13.58 -1.32
C THR A 110 1.86 12.21 -0.64
N LEU A 111 0.98 11.30 -1.09
CA LEU A 111 0.82 9.99 -0.48
C LEU A 111 2.15 9.19 -0.43
N ASN A 112 2.96 9.29 -1.48
CA ASN A 112 4.27 8.62 -1.53
C ASN A 112 5.19 9.10 -0.40
N LYS A 113 5.29 10.39 -0.15
CA LYS A 113 6.07 10.95 0.96
C LYS A 113 5.54 10.49 2.31
N VAL A 114 4.21 10.50 2.49
CA VAL A 114 3.58 9.98 3.71
C VAL A 114 3.90 8.52 3.95
N VAL A 115 3.78 7.68 2.92
CA VAL A 115 4.08 6.24 3.01
C VAL A 115 5.53 6.00 3.42
N GLN A 116 6.48 6.78 2.87
CA GLN A 116 7.90 6.69 3.25
C GLN A 116 8.14 7.02 4.72
N LEU A 117 7.49 8.08 5.23
CA LEU A 117 7.61 8.47 6.62
C LEU A 117 6.98 7.44 7.58
N ILE A 118 5.89 6.79 7.16
CA ILE A 118 5.23 5.76 7.97
C ILE A 118 5.98 4.43 7.92
N ARG A 119 6.59 4.06 6.77
CA ARG A 119 7.47 2.89 6.65
C ARG A 119 8.75 3.09 7.46
N GLY A 120 9.50 2.03 7.67
CA GLY A 120 10.79 2.10 8.37
C GLY A 120 11.25 0.74 8.83
N LYS A 121 12.35 0.71 9.58
CA LYS A 121 13.00 -0.53 10.02
C LYS A 121 12.05 -1.40 10.85
N LYS A 122 12.07 -2.72 10.61
CA LYS A 122 11.36 -3.71 11.44
C LYS A 122 11.71 -3.52 12.92
N GLY A 123 10.69 -3.55 13.77
CA GLY A 123 10.83 -3.39 15.21
C GLY A 123 10.90 -1.95 15.71
N SER A 124 11.08 -0.95 14.81
CA SER A 124 11.01 0.47 15.18
C SER A 124 9.57 0.88 15.52
N ILE A 125 9.42 1.89 16.36
CA ILE A 125 8.11 2.43 16.74
C ILE A 125 7.87 3.70 15.94
N VAL A 126 6.70 3.78 15.30
CA VAL A 126 6.19 5.03 14.74
C VAL A 126 5.08 5.58 15.63
N GLU A 127 5.12 6.88 15.87
CA GLU A 127 4.05 7.60 16.54
C GLU A 127 3.22 8.34 15.48
N LEU A 128 1.92 8.09 15.48
CA LEU A 128 0.98 8.68 14.54
C LEU A 128 -0.01 9.53 15.29
N THR A 129 -0.23 10.75 14.82
CA THR A 129 -1.36 11.57 15.25
C THR A 129 -2.50 11.35 14.28
N ILE A 130 -3.62 10.86 14.80
CA ILE A 130 -4.81 10.53 14.00
C ILE A 130 -6.02 11.36 14.45
N ILE A 131 -6.96 11.55 13.53
CA ILE A 131 -8.32 11.96 13.82
C ILE A 131 -9.20 10.74 13.56
N PRO A 132 -9.78 10.10 14.60
CA PRO A 132 -10.67 8.96 14.43
C PRO A 132 -11.90 9.33 13.60
N ALA A 133 -12.42 8.37 12.83
CA ALA A 133 -13.60 8.57 12.01
C ALA A 133 -14.79 9.08 12.83
N GLY A 134 -15.44 10.14 12.34
CA GLY A 134 -16.59 10.76 13.02
C GLY A 134 -16.25 11.54 14.29
N LYS A 135 -14.98 11.80 14.58
CA LYS A 135 -14.53 12.62 15.72
C LYS A 135 -13.70 13.79 15.23
N GLU A 136 -13.59 14.83 16.05
CA GLU A 136 -12.72 16.00 15.81
C GLU A 136 -11.44 15.95 16.67
N GLU A 137 -11.47 15.15 17.73
CA GLU A 137 -10.35 15.04 18.66
C GLU A 137 -9.17 14.31 18.03
N ARG A 138 -7.97 14.83 18.27
CA ARG A 138 -6.71 14.23 17.85
C ARG A 138 -6.27 13.18 18.88
N LYS A 139 -5.80 12.04 18.38
CA LYS A 139 -5.26 10.97 19.22
C LYS A 139 -3.86 10.62 18.76
N VAL A 140 -2.92 10.53 19.70
CA VAL A 140 -1.55 10.06 19.43
C VAL A 140 -1.48 8.57 19.75
N ILE A 141 -0.98 7.77 18.81
CA ILE A 141 -0.85 6.33 18.93
C ILE A 141 0.55 5.89 18.56
N LYS A 142 1.03 4.81 19.17
CA LYS A 142 2.33 4.20 18.88
C LYS A 142 2.13 2.81 18.31
N ILE A 143 2.75 2.57 17.14
CA ILE A 143 2.68 1.27 16.47
C ILE A 143 4.12 0.78 16.22
N LYS A 144 4.41 -0.44 16.64
CA LYS A 144 5.69 -1.11 16.34
C LYS A 144 5.61 -1.67 14.94
N ARG A 145 6.51 -1.25 14.05
CA ARG A 145 6.60 -1.74 12.68
C ARG A 145 7.01 -3.21 12.63
N ASP A 146 6.41 -3.96 11.74
CA ASP A 146 6.77 -5.35 11.47
C ASP A 146 6.60 -5.66 9.99
N VAL A 147 7.00 -6.86 9.59
CA VAL A 147 6.75 -7.37 8.25
C VAL A 147 5.27 -7.63 8.06
N VAL A 148 4.73 -7.10 6.99
CA VAL A 148 3.34 -7.28 6.56
C VAL A 148 3.36 -8.05 5.24
N LYS A 149 2.76 -9.23 5.24
CA LYS A 149 2.61 -10.05 4.04
C LYS A 149 1.42 -9.57 3.22
N LEU A 150 1.58 -9.45 1.92
CA LEU A 150 0.53 -9.03 0.99
C LEU A 150 -0.31 -10.25 0.54
N GLU A 151 -0.86 -11.01 1.50
CA GLU A 151 -1.59 -12.27 1.21
C GLU A 151 -2.79 -12.09 0.28
N ASP A 152 -3.41 -10.90 0.27
CA ASP A 152 -4.52 -10.60 -0.62
C ASP A 152 -4.10 -10.49 -2.10
N SER A 153 -2.82 -10.24 -2.36
CA SER A 153 -2.25 -10.16 -3.71
C SER A 153 -1.72 -11.51 -4.22
N LEU A 154 -1.71 -12.54 -3.38
CA LEU A 154 -1.30 -13.88 -3.78
C LEU A 154 -2.45 -14.63 -4.49
N ALA A 155 -2.08 -15.59 -5.33
CA ALA A 155 -3.03 -16.51 -5.94
C ALA A 155 -3.81 -17.28 -4.86
N LYS A 156 -5.10 -17.46 -5.07
CA LYS A 156 -5.99 -18.20 -4.19
C LYS A 156 -6.76 -19.24 -4.99
N ALA A 157 -7.03 -20.40 -4.39
CA ALA A 157 -7.83 -21.43 -5.01
C ALA A 157 -9.00 -21.83 -4.09
N TYR A 158 -10.16 -22.06 -4.69
CA TYR A 158 -11.34 -22.51 -3.99
C TYR A 158 -12.22 -23.38 -4.89
N ILE A 159 -13.08 -24.19 -4.29
CA ILE A 159 -14.01 -25.07 -5.00
C ILE A 159 -15.39 -24.46 -4.86
N ILE A 160 -16.13 -24.36 -5.97
CA ILE A 160 -17.56 -24.05 -5.96
C ILE A 160 -18.33 -25.29 -6.41
N GLU A 161 -19.47 -25.52 -5.81
CA GLU A 161 -20.41 -26.55 -6.22
C GLU A 161 -21.58 -25.91 -6.96
N ARG A 162 -21.92 -26.44 -8.14
CA ARG A 162 -23.10 -26.03 -8.88
C ARG A 162 -23.94 -27.23 -9.27
N LYS A 163 -25.25 -27.04 -9.36
CA LYS A 163 -26.19 -28.06 -9.88
C LYS A 163 -26.37 -27.81 -11.37
N VAL A 164 -26.04 -28.81 -12.19
CA VAL A 164 -26.27 -28.82 -13.66
C VAL A 164 -27.02 -30.08 -13.99
N ASN A 165 -28.21 -29.99 -14.59
CA ASN A 165 -29.05 -31.13 -15.00
C ASN A 165 -29.28 -32.14 -13.85
N GLY A 166 -29.51 -31.63 -12.62
CA GLY A 166 -29.73 -32.45 -11.44
C GLY A 166 -28.52 -33.13 -10.82
N LYS A 167 -27.36 -32.97 -11.42
CA LYS A 167 -26.06 -33.44 -10.89
C LYS A 167 -25.27 -32.31 -10.27
N THR A 168 -24.61 -32.59 -9.15
CA THR A 168 -23.70 -31.63 -8.52
C THR A 168 -22.31 -31.74 -9.18
N GLU A 169 -21.86 -30.66 -9.78
CA GLU A 169 -20.52 -30.52 -10.33
C GLU A 169 -19.66 -29.68 -9.40
N LYS A 170 -18.40 -30.10 -9.18
CA LYS A 170 -17.39 -29.34 -8.44
C LYS A 170 -16.46 -28.64 -9.43
N LEU A 171 -16.32 -27.34 -9.31
CA LEU A 171 -15.45 -26.52 -10.15
C LEU A 171 -14.35 -25.92 -9.27
N GLY A 172 -13.10 -26.23 -9.59
CA GLY A 172 -11.94 -25.57 -9.01
C GLY A 172 -11.74 -24.21 -9.68
N ILE A 173 -11.63 -23.15 -8.89
CA ILE A 173 -11.33 -21.80 -9.34
C ILE A 173 -9.97 -21.39 -8.80
N LEU A 174 -9.08 -20.95 -9.71
CA LEU A 174 -7.83 -20.30 -9.38
C LEU A 174 -7.96 -18.80 -9.65
N ASN A 175 -7.91 -17.99 -8.61
CA ASN A 175 -7.91 -16.53 -8.71
C ASN A 175 -6.46 -16.03 -8.63
N LEU A 176 -5.99 -15.36 -9.69
CA LEU A 176 -4.67 -14.77 -9.80
C LEU A 176 -4.81 -13.25 -9.95
N PRO A 177 -4.69 -12.48 -8.85
CA PRO A 177 -4.85 -11.03 -8.89
C PRO A 177 -3.75 -10.31 -9.66
N GLY A 178 -2.55 -10.87 -9.73
CA GLY A 178 -1.38 -10.32 -10.42
C GLY A 178 -0.23 -11.30 -10.46
N PHE A 179 0.80 -10.98 -11.23
CA PHE A 179 2.02 -11.78 -11.31
C PHE A 179 3.02 -11.32 -10.24
N TYR A 180 3.70 -12.29 -9.62
CA TYR A 180 4.72 -12.08 -8.59
C TYR A 180 5.79 -13.16 -8.67
N SER A 181 6.91 -12.99 -7.95
CA SER A 181 7.99 -13.97 -7.92
C SER A 181 7.50 -15.34 -7.47
N LYS A 182 7.91 -16.41 -8.17
CA LYS A 182 7.47 -17.80 -7.93
C LYS A 182 5.96 -18.02 -8.07
N CYS A 183 5.26 -17.14 -8.77
CA CYS A 183 3.82 -17.26 -9.02
C CYS A 183 3.46 -18.58 -9.69
N SER A 184 4.25 -19.04 -10.66
CA SER A 184 4.03 -20.31 -11.39
C SER A 184 4.03 -21.53 -10.45
N ASP A 185 4.99 -21.59 -9.52
CA ASP A 185 5.11 -22.71 -8.57
C ASP A 185 3.95 -22.68 -7.55
N HIS A 186 3.58 -21.48 -7.11
CA HIS A 186 2.44 -21.30 -6.22
C HIS A 186 1.13 -21.74 -6.92
N CYS A 187 0.88 -21.28 -8.14
CA CYS A 187 -0.28 -21.70 -8.92
C CYS A 187 -0.32 -23.21 -9.15
N ARG A 188 0.83 -23.84 -9.49
CA ARG A 188 0.94 -25.29 -9.65
C ARG A 188 0.51 -26.02 -8.38
N THR A 189 1.03 -25.60 -7.23
CA THR A 189 0.67 -26.17 -5.93
C THR A 189 -0.83 -26.06 -5.63
N LEU A 190 -1.44 -24.91 -5.95
CA LEU A 190 -2.86 -24.69 -5.76
C LEU A 190 -3.72 -25.57 -6.68
N ILE A 191 -3.30 -25.74 -7.96
CA ILE A 191 -4.00 -26.60 -8.92
C ILE A 191 -3.93 -28.07 -8.47
N GLU A 192 -2.80 -28.53 -7.97
CA GLU A 192 -2.65 -29.89 -7.45
C GLU A 192 -3.55 -30.16 -6.23
N ARG A 193 -3.75 -29.12 -5.38
CA ARG A 193 -4.72 -29.22 -4.27
C ARG A 193 -6.17 -29.30 -4.74
N LEU A 194 -6.52 -28.59 -5.82
CA LEU A 194 -7.86 -28.63 -6.40
C LEU A 194 -8.21 -29.96 -7.06
N LYS A 195 -7.20 -30.76 -7.46
CA LYS A 195 -7.38 -32.07 -8.08
C LYS A 195 -7.62 -33.21 -7.08
N LYS A 196 -7.33 -32.96 -5.81
CA LYS A 196 -7.56 -33.91 -4.69
C LYS A 196 -8.98 -33.79 -4.13
#